data_fb3e298d93b2f4eb239bd84d5342ec93
#
_entry.id   fb3e298d93b2f4eb239bd84d5342ec93
#
_cell.length_a   1.000
_cell.length_b   1.000
_cell.length_c   1.000
_cell.angle_alpha   90.00
_cell.angle_beta   90.00
_cell.angle_gamma   90.00
#
_symmetry.space_group_name_H-M   'P 1'
#
loop_
_entity.id
_entity.type
_entity.pdbx_description
1 polymer ?
#
loop_
_entity_poly.entity_id
_entity_poly.type
_entity_poly.pdbx_seq_one_letter_code
_entity_poly.pdbx_strand_id
1 'polypeptide(L)'
;MGYSSYLAGKWHLGGAHKSLWPLQRGFDRFYGCVAGSTRFFSPDTDQREGRGIYSGNQPVRKVTSTTDRAYYTTDAFTDHAIRFIKSGDEKKPFFLYLSYTAPHWPHQAHEEDVDKYRGKYLKGWDELRKVRHQRQMQLGLFEKGQTLSPRDEKVPAWSTLDLEKQKEMDLRMAVYAAMIDCIDQNVGKLLHVLKKREQFENTMILFLTDNGACAEGPALGRGEIHDIDKRNLETNNNYGAAWANLSSTPFRLYKHFTHEGGSATPFFIHWPSGIKPQKNWYRSQAQLIDVFPTLLEVCGVKYPESFEDRKLSPLRGISLSPSFVGKPLERSKPMFSEHENNAFMIDGKWKLVGKGV
;
A
#
# COMPACT_ATOMS: atom_id res chain seq x y z
N MET A 1 -15.70 10.45 -20.45
CA MET A 1 -14.28 10.23 -20.77
C MET A 1 -14.02 8.95 -21.57
N GLY A 2 -14.95 8.05 -21.66
CA GLY A 2 -14.81 6.79 -22.42
C GLY A 2 -13.93 5.71 -21.78
N TYR A 3 -13.41 5.93 -20.57
CA TYR A 3 -12.67 4.90 -19.84
C TYR A 3 -13.62 3.82 -19.32
N SER A 4 -13.16 2.56 -19.37
CA SER A 4 -13.70 1.49 -18.55
C SER A 4 -13.04 1.52 -17.18
N SER A 5 -13.81 1.49 -16.10
CA SER A 5 -13.33 1.72 -14.73
C SER A 5 -13.49 0.47 -13.86
N TYR A 6 -12.41 0.03 -13.24
CA TYR A 6 -12.35 -1.22 -12.49
C TYR A 6 -11.74 -1.03 -11.12
N LEU A 7 -12.32 -1.67 -10.10
CA LEU A 7 -11.75 -1.79 -8.78
C LEU A 7 -11.60 -3.26 -8.40
N ALA A 8 -10.40 -3.65 -8.00
CA ALA A 8 -10.14 -4.94 -7.41
C ALA A 8 -9.38 -4.75 -6.08
N GLY A 9 -9.99 -5.21 -4.97
CA GLY A 9 -9.37 -5.08 -3.66
C GLY A 9 -10.20 -4.34 -2.61
N LYS A 10 -9.51 -3.64 -1.71
CA LYS A 10 -10.06 -2.89 -0.59
C LYS A 10 -10.65 -1.56 -1.05
N TRP A 11 -11.88 -1.26 -0.61
CA TRP A 11 -12.52 0.04 -0.83
C TRP A 11 -12.29 1.03 0.31
N HIS A 12 -12.76 0.76 1.49
CA HIS A 12 -12.61 1.53 2.74
C HIS A 12 -13.08 3.00 2.68
N LEU A 13 -13.97 3.35 1.75
CA LEU A 13 -14.53 4.70 1.59
C LEU A 13 -16.05 4.74 1.81
N GLY A 14 -16.55 3.88 2.70
CA GLY A 14 -17.95 3.75 3.07
C GLY A 14 -18.49 2.35 2.79
N GLY A 15 -18.69 1.57 3.85
CA GLY A 15 -19.22 0.19 3.79
C GLY A 15 -20.68 0.06 4.18
N ALA A 16 -21.14 0.86 5.14
CA ALA A 16 -22.47 0.73 5.77
C ALA A 16 -23.66 0.94 4.80
N HIS A 17 -23.49 1.76 3.78
CA HIS A 17 -24.55 2.03 2.80
C HIS A 17 -24.09 1.70 1.38
N LYS A 18 -24.87 0.90 0.66
CA LYS A 18 -24.56 0.51 -0.73
C LYS A 18 -24.37 1.69 -1.68
N SER A 19 -25.03 2.83 -1.43
CA SER A 19 -24.84 4.08 -2.20
C SER A 19 -23.41 4.62 -2.16
N LEU A 20 -22.58 4.15 -1.20
CA LEU A 20 -21.18 4.52 -1.07
C LEU A 20 -20.22 3.48 -1.67
N TRP A 21 -20.73 2.38 -2.18
CA TRP A 21 -19.92 1.28 -2.71
C TRP A 21 -19.35 1.61 -4.10
N PRO A 22 -18.32 0.89 -4.56
CA PRO A 22 -17.60 1.21 -5.79
C PRO A 22 -18.46 1.41 -7.02
N LEU A 23 -19.45 0.54 -7.28
CA LEU A 23 -20.31 0.66 -8.46
C LEU A 23 -21.17 1.93 -8.47
N GLN A 24 -21.49 2.47 -7.29
CA GLN A 24 -22.22 3.74 -7.12
C GLN A 24 -21.28 4.96 -7.06
N ARG A 25 -19.96 4.71 -7.19
CA ARG A 25 -18.92 5.72 -7.16
C ARG A 25 -18.10 5.77 -8.45
N GLY A 26 -18.70 5.33 -9.55
CA GLY A 26 -18.13 5.48 -10.89
C GLY A 26 -17.30 4.31 -11.40
N PHE A 27 -17.24 3.19 -10.68
CA PHE A 27 -16.62 1.97 -11.20
C PHE A 27 -17.63 1.08 -11.92
N ASP A 28 -17.26 0.58 -13.11
CA ASP A 28 -18.08 -0.34 -13.89
C ASP A 28 -18.05 -1.75 -13.33
N ARG A 29 -16.91 -2.15 -12.72
CA ARG A 29 -16.72 -3.48 -12.12
C ARG A 29 -16.00 -3.39 -10.80
N PHE A 30 -16.38 -4.28 -9.89
CA PHE A 30 -15.79 -4.38 -8.56
C PHE A 30 -15.66 -5.84 -8.14
N TYR A 31 -14.52 -6.18 -7.55
CA TYR A 31 -14.30 -7.41 -6.80
C TYR A 31 -13.41 -7.11 -5.60
N GLY A 32 -13.89 -7.35 -4.37
CA GLY A 32 -13.09 -7.05 -3.19
C GLY A 32 -13.91 -6.88 -1.93
N CYS A 33 -13.34 -6.27 -0.90
CA CYS A 33 -14.01 -5.94 0.36
C CYS A 33 -14.32 -4.45 0.44
N VAL A 34 -15.48 -4.10 1.00
CA VAL A 34 -15.89 -2.70 1.17
C VAL A 34 -15.37 -2.10 2.48
N ALA A 35 -15.03 -2.91 3.47
CA ALA A 35 -14.41 -2.50 4.73
C ALA A 35 -12.88 -2.32 4.61
N GLY A 36 -12.25 -1.89 5.71
CA GLY A 36 -10.82 -1.59 5.80
C GLY A 36 -9.90 -2.80 5.81
N SER A 37 -10.42 -4.00 6.03
CA SER A 37 -9.65 -5.24 6.07
C SER A 37 -10.55 -6.43 5.80
N THR A 38 -9.94 -7.56 5.41
CA THR A 38 -10.59 -8.86 5.24
C THR A 38 -9.61 -9.97 5.60
N ARG A 39 -10.10 -11.21 5.75
CA ARG A 39 -9.25 -12.39 5.92
C ARG A 39 -8.64 -12.78 4.58
N PHE A 40 -7.40 -13.26 4.60
CA PHE A 40 -6.69 -13.55 3.36
C PHE A 40 -7.12 -14.88 2.74
N PHE A 41 -7.24 -15.96 3.53
CA PHE A 41 -7.57 -17.29 3.02
C PHE A 41 -9.06 -17.64 3.03
N SER A 42 -9.83 -17.06 3.95
CA SER A 42 -11.25 -17.40 4.13
C SER A 42 -12.11 -16.15 4.36
N PRO A 43 -12.10 -15.20 3.42
CA PRO A 43 -12.85 -13.95 3.59
C PRO A 43 -14.37 -14.15 3.58
N ASP A 44 -14.88 -15.21 2.95
CA ASP A 44 -16.28 -15.59 2.91
C ASP A 44 -16.84 -16.06 4.27
N THR A 45 -15.96 -16.41 5.19
CA THR A 45 -16.34 -16.75 6.58
C THR A 45 -16.31 -15.55 7.52
N ASP A 46 -15.88 -14.38 7.07
CA ASP A 46 -15.85 -13.15 7.86
C ASP A 46 -17.25 -12.52 7.87
N GLN A 47 -18.00 -12.75 8.96
CA GLN A 47 -19.36 -12.24 9.11
C GLN A 47 -19.44 -10.76 9.50
N ARG A 48 -18.30 -10.11 9.76
CA ARG A 48 -18.26 -8.68 10.07
C ARG A 48 -18.66 -7.87 8.85
N GLU A 49 -19.49 -6.85 9.05
CA GLU A 49 -20.04 -6.05 7.96
C GLU A 49 -18.96 -5.49 7.04
N GLY A 50 -19.14 -5.71 5.74
CA GLY A 50 -18.25 -5.22 4.69
C GLY A 50 -16.89 -5.91 4.58
N ARG A 51 -16.54 -6.85 5.49
CA ARG A 51 -15.24 -7.56 5.48
C ARG A 51 -15.22 -8.81 4.60
N GLY A 52 -16.37 -9.34 4.26
CA GLY A 52 -16.49 -10.38 3.24
C GLY A 52 -16.11 -9.87 1.86
N ILE A 53 -16.03 -10.79 0.90
CA ILE A 53 -15.78 -10.44 -0.50
C ILE A 53 -17.10 -10.20 -1.22
N TYR A 54 -17.08 -9.21 -2.10
CA TYR A 54 -18.18 -8.84 -2.98
C TYR A 54 -17.73 -8.89 -4.45
N SER A 55 -18.63 -9.33 -5.32
CA SER A 55 -18.52 -9.20 -6.77
C SER A 55 -19.62 -8.24 -7.23
N GLY A 56 -19.24 -7.06 -7.66
CA GLY A 56 -20.19 -5.95 -7.78
C GLY A 56 -20.85 -5.63 -6.44
N ASN A 57 -22.17 -5.62 -6.39
CA ASN A 57 -22.95 -5.38 -5.16
C ASN A 57 -23.42 -6.68 -4.47
N GLN A 58 -22.94 -7.84 -4.90
CA GLN A 58 -23.39 -9.14 -4.38
C GLN A 58 -22.29 -9.79 -3.52
N PRO A 59 -22.61 -10.30 -2.33
CA PRO A 59 -21.66 -11.02 -1.53
C PRO A 59 -21.25 -12.34 -2.20
N VAL A 60 -19.97 -12.66 -2.16
CA VAL A 60 -19.43 -13.95 -2.59
C VAL A 60 -19.58 -14.93 -1.44
N ARG A 61 -20.51 -15.89 -1.56
CA ARG A 61 -20.83 -16.84 -0.49
C ARG A 61 -19.76 -17.91 -0.28
N LYS A 62 -18.97 -18.20 -1.31
CA LYS A 62 -17.87 -19.18 -1.26
C LYS A 62 -16.77 -18.71 -2.21
N VAL A 63 -15.60 -18.47 -1.66
CA VAL A 63 -14.42 -18.16 -2.46
C VAL A 63 -13.80 -19.45 -3.00
N THR A 64 -13.28 -19.35 -4.23
CA THR A 64 -12.56 -20.46 -4.88
C THR A 64 -11.25 -19.92 -5.47
N SER A 65 -10.20 -20.72 -5.33
CA SER A 65 -8.94 -20.42 -6.01
C SER A 65 -9.07 -20.64 -7.52
N THR A 66 -8.33 -19.87 -8.28
CA THR A 66 -8.17 -20.04 -9.74
C THR A 66 -6.89 -20.82 -10.08
N THR A 67 -6.13 -21.25 -9.07
CA THR A 67 -4.87 -21.99 -9.17
C THR A 67 -4.90 -23.19 -8.25
N ASP A 68 -3.85 -24.02 -8.27
CA ASP A 68 -3.67 -25.15 -7.37
C ASP A 68 -3.35 -24.73 -5.92
N ARG A 69 -2.99 -23.45 -5.70
CA ARG A 69 -2.81 -22.88 -4.36
C ARG A 69 -4.15 -22.63 -3.70
N ALA A 70 -4.17 -22.61 -2.36
CA ALA A 70 -5.35 -22.18 -1.61
C ALA A 70 -5.76 -20.75 -2.01
N TYR A 71 -7.07 -20.44 -1.92
CA TYR A 71 -7.54 -19.08 -2.15
C TYR A 71 -6.78 -18.09 -1.27
N TYR A 72 -6.33 -17.01 -1.87
CA TYR A 72 -5.67 -15.92 -1.17
C TYR A 72 -6.08 -14.57 -1.79
N THR A 73 -6.50 -13.61 -0.97
CA THR A 73 -7.09 -12.37 -1.46
C THR A 73 -6.18 -11.59 -2.40
N THR A 74 -4.87 -11.56 -2.14
CA THR A 74 -3.90 -10.86 -3.01
C THR A 74 -3.89 -11.44 -4.42
N ASP A 75 -3.86 -12.78 -4.53
CA ASP A 75 -3.96 -13.48 -5.83
C ASP A 75 -5.31 -13.19 -6.49
N ALA A 76 -6.41 -13.34 -5.74
CA ALA A 76 -7.75 -13.17 -6.27
C ALA A 76 -8.02 -11.75 -6.78
N PHE A 77 -7.53 -10.72 -6.09
CA PHE A 77 -7.67 -9.33 -6.54
C PHE A 77 -6.96 -9.10 -7.86
N THR A 78 -5.75 -9.64 -8.01
CA THR A 78 -4.99 -9.56 -9.27
C THR A 78 -5.68 -10.33 -10.39
N ASP A 79 -6.15 -11.55 -10.13
CA ASP A 79 -6.83 -12.38 -11.12
C ASP A 79 -8.11 -11.71 -11.63
N HIS A 80 -8.88 -11.06 -10.73
CA HIS A 80 -10.05 -10.29 -11.12
C HIS A 80 -9.68 -9.01 -11.87
N ALA A 81 -8.63 -8.29 -11.47
CA ALA A 81 -8.12 -7.13 -12.21
C ALA A 81 -7.72 -7.52 -13.65
N ILE A 82 -6.97 -8.61 -13.80
CA ILE A 82 -6.58 -9.16 -15.10
C ILE A 82 -7.82 -9.58 -15.92
N ARG A 83 -8.79 -10.23 -15.28
CA ARG A 83 -10.06 -10.62 -15.93
C ARG A 83 -10.82 -9.42 -16.41
N PHE A 84 -10.90 -8.35 -15.63
CA PHE A 84 -11.58 -7.10 -16.02
C PHE A 84 -10.90 -6.47 -17.23
N ILE A 85 -9.57 -6.37 -17.25
CA ILE A 85 -8.81 -5.86 -18.40
C ILE A 85 -9.06 -6.74 -19.64
N LYS A 86 -8.93 -8.08 -19.51
CA LYS A 86 -9.09 -9.00 -20.65
C LYS A 86 -10.49 -9.02 -21.25
N SER A 87 -11.52 -8.84 -20.44
CA SER A 87 -12.93 -8.86 -20.87
C SER A 87 -13.52 -7.47 -21.09
N GLY A 88 -12.70 -6.42 -20.96
CA GLY A 88 -13.07 -5.06 -21.31
C GLY A 88 -13.03 -4.80 -22.82
N ASP A 89 -13.61 -3.70 -23.25
CA ASP A 89 -13.54 -3.24 -24.63
C ASP A 89 -12.10 -2.78 -24.94
N GLU A 90 -11.42 -3.47 -25.84
CA GLU A 90 -10.03 -3.17 -26.22
C GLU A 90 -9.85 -1.79 -26.88
N LYS A 91 -10.92 -1.23 -27.45
CA LYS A 91 -10.93 0.10 -28.06
C LYS A 91 -11.03 1.23 -27.04
N LYS A 92 -11.38 0.91 -25.78
CA LYS A 92 -11.51 1.88 -24.69
C LYS A 92 -10.28 1.85 -23.78
N PRO A 93 -9.78 3.01 -23.34
CA PRO A 93 -8.81 3.03 -22.27
C PRO A 93 -9.46 2.53 -20.97
N PHE A 94 -8.65 2.05 -20.05
CA PHE A 94 -9.13 1.61 -18.74
C PHE A 94 -8.51 2.41 -17.60
N PHE A 95 -9.25 2.50 -16.49
CA PHE A 95 -8.77 2.92 -15.18
C PHE A 95 -8.92 1.75 -14.23
N LEU A 96 -7.82 1.25 -13.69
CA LEU A 96 -7.81 0.19 -12.69
C LEU A 96 -7.31 0.73 -11.35
N TYR A 97 -8.13 0.59 -10.31
CA TYR A 97 -7.72 0.76 -8.94
C TYR A 97 -7.54 -0.63 -8.29
N LEU A 98 -6.28 -1.10 -8.22
CA LEU A 98 -5.91 -2.36 -7.61
C LEU A 98 -5.37 -2.09 -6.20
N SER A 99 -6.23 -2.28 -5.20
CA SER A 99 -5.96 -1.91 -3.81
C SER A 99 -5.85 -3.16 -2.93
N TYR A 100 -4.62 -3.67 -2.77
CA TYR A 100 -4.36 -4.81 -1.92
C TYR A 100 -4.64 -4.53 -0.45
N THR A 101 -5.15 -5.52 0.29
CA THR A 101 -5.19 -5.50 1.76
C THR A 101 -3.83 -5.85 2.36
N ALA A 102 -3.03 -6.65 1.68
CA ALA A 102 -1.66 -6.96 2.07
C ALA A 102 -0.76 -5.71 1.99
N PRO A 103 0.21 -5.55 2.88
CA PRO A 103 0.59 -6.44 3.99
C PRO A 103 -0.02 -6.06 5.35
N HIS A 104 -1.26 -5.50 5.40
CA HIS A 104 -1.95 -5.21 6.67
C HIS A 104 -2.20 -6.50 7.47
N TRP A 105 -2.20 -6.42 8.79
CA TRP A 105 -2.56 -7.57 9.62
C TRP A 105 -4.05 -7.97 9.43
N PRO A 106 -4.44 -9.26 9.69
CA PRO A 106 -3.61 -10.36 10.21
C PRO A 106 -2.53 -10.78 9.20
N HIS A 107 -1.31 -11.02 9.70
CA HIS A 107 -0.22 -11.46 8.82
C HIS A 107 -0.41 -12.94 8.47
N GLN A 108 -0.73 -13.22 7.24
CA GLN A 108 -0.97 -14.54 6.69
C GLN A 108 -0.36 -14.61 5.29
N ALA A 109 0.36 -15.67 4.98
CA ALA A 109 0.95 -15.91 3.68
C ALA A 109 0.95 -17.40 3.34
N HIS A 110 1.16 -17.75 2.08
CA HIS A 110 1.40 -19.12 1.68
C HIS A 110 2.73 -19.63 2.25
N GLU A 111 2.77 -20.86 2.72
CA GLU A 111 3.94 -21.44 3.38
C GLU A 111 5.17 -21.45 2.48
N GLU A 112 5.00 -21.80 1.21
CA GLU A 112 6.08 -21.77 0.23
C GLU A 112 6.69 -20.37 0.00
N ASP A 113 5.93 -19.31 0.23
CA ASP A 113 6.45 -17.95 0.18
C ASP A 113 7.15 -17.58 1.51
N VAL A 114 6.64 -18.07 2.64
CA VAL A 114 7.27 -17.87 3.96
C VAL A 114 8.63 -18.55 4.03
N ASP A 115 8.75 -19.76 3.50
CA ASP A 115 10.00 -20.54 3.51
C ASP A 115 11.15 -19.83 2.79
N LYS A 116 10.87 -18.98 1.83
CA LYS A 116 11.88 -18.13 1.18
C LYS A 116 12.57 -17.17 2.16
N TYR A 117 11.91 -16.85 3.28
CA TYR A 117 12.33 -15.80 4.21
C TYR A 117 12.69 -16.30 5.61
N ARG A 118 12.40 -17.54 5.97
CA ARG A 118 12.78 -18.12 7.26
C ARG A 118 14.28 -18.00 7.50
N GLY A 119 14.65 -17.60 8.70
CA GLY A 119 16.04 -17.42 9.13
C GLY A 119 16.72 -16.16 8.64
N LYS A 120 16.11 -15.37 7.75
CA LYS A 120 16.76 -14.16 7.20
C LYS A 120 16.78 -12.98 8.18
N TYR A 121 15.97 -13.03 9.21
CA TYR A 121 15.81 -11.93 10.17
C TYR A 121 16.44 -12.19 11.54
N LEU A 122 17.11 -13.32 11.72
CA LEU A 122 17.79 -13.71 12.98
C LEU A 122 18.92 -12.77 13.39
N LYS A 123 19.42 -11.92 12.49
CA LYS A 123 20.34 -10.81 12.85
C LYS A 123 19.67 -9.74 13.71
N GLY A 124 18.35 -9.71 13.74
CA GLY A 124 17.52 -8.80 14.52
C GLY A 124 17.44 -7.38 13.94
N TRP A 125 16.47 -6.65 14.48
CA TRP A 125 16.16 -5.31 13.98
C TRP A 125 17.28 -4.29 14.18
N ASP A 126 18.08 -4.39 15.24
CA ASP A 126 19.16 -3.43 15.51
C ASP A 126 20.22 -3.45 14.40
N GLU A 127 20.63 -4.64 13.96
CA GLU A 127 21.60 -4.81 12.88
C GLU A 127 20.97 -4.58 11.52
N LEU A 128 19.79 -5.15 11.28
CA LEU A 128 19.11 -5.04 9.98
C LEU A 128 18.72 -3.59 9.65
N ARG A 129 18.42 -2.74 10.65
CA ARG A 129 18.20 -1.30 10.43
C ARG A 129 19.45 -0.61 9.88
N LYS A 130 20.63 -0.94 10.41
CA LYS A 130 21.90 -0.40 9.92
C LYS A 130 22.18 -0.85 8.48
N VAL A 131 22.04 -2.16 8.22
CA VAL A 131 22.23 -2.73 6.88
C VAL A 131 21.28 -2.09 5.87
N ARG A 132 20.00 -1.98 6.22
CA ARG A 132 18.97 -1.35 5.36
C ARG A 132 19.31 0.13 5.09
N HIS A 133 19.70 0.89 6.10
CA HIS A 133 20.09 2.29 5.95
C HIS A 133 21.31 2.43 5.04
N GLN A 134 22.35 1.63 5.26
CA GLN A 134 23.54 1.62 4.39
C GLN A 134 23.17 1.33 2.93
N ARG A 135 22.27 0.35 2.70
CA ARG A 135 21.82 0.01 1.35
C ARG A 135 21.03 1.14 0.72
N GLN A 136 20.17 1.81 1.46
CA GLN A 136 19.42 2.99 0.99
C GLN A 136 20.36 4.14 0.59
N MET A 137 21.41 4.37 1.35
CA MET A 137 22.46 5.37 1.03
C MET A 137 23.22 4.99 -0.23
N GLN A 138 23.64 3.72 -0.38
CA GLN A 138 24.32 3.23 -1.58
C GLN A 138 23.47 3.37 -2.86
N LEU A 139 22.17 3.16 -2.74
CA LEU A 139 21.20 3.34 -3.84
C LEU A 139 20.89 4.82 -4.13
N GLY A 140 21.42 5.75 -3.33
CA GLY A 140 21.16 7.17 -3.47
C GLY A 140 19.70 7.58 -3.17
N LEU A 141 18.96 6.75 -2.44
CA LEU A 141 17.58 7.06 -2.03
C LEU A 141 17.50 8.32 -1.16
N PHE A 142 18.53 8.54 -0.35
CA PHE A 142 18.65 9.73 0.50
C PHE A 142 19.90 10.54 0.16
N GLU A 143 19.89 11.80 0.54
CA GLU A 143 21.03 12.67 0.41
C GLU A 143 22.14 12.30 1.42
N LYS A 144 23.37 12.67 1.10
CA LYS A 144 24.49 12.48 2.03
C LYS A 144 24.20 13.20 3.34
N GLY A 145 24.39 12.47 4.46
CA GLY A 145 24.13 13.00 5.80
C GLY A 145 22.79 12.59 6.42
N GLN A 146 21.92 11.88 5.67
CA GLN A 146 20.73 11.30 6.28
C GLN A 146 21.13 10.33 7.40
N THR A 147 20.75 10.64 8.63
CA THR A 147 21.05 9.83 9.79
C THR A 147 20.00 8.74 10.03
N LEU A 148 20.46 7.61 10.57
CA LEU A 148 19.55 6.58 11.07
C LEU A 148 18.95 7.04 12.40
N SER A 149 17.62 7.07 12.50
CA SER A 149 16.96 7.39 13.78
C SER A 149 17.30 6.36 14.86
N PRO A 150 17.32 6.73 16.15
CA PRO A 150 17.45 5.77 17.24
C PRO A 150 16.38 4.67 17.16
N ARG A 151 16.65 3.52 17.79
CA ARG A 151 15.61 2.51 18.02
C ARG A 151 14.50 3.16 18.86
N ASP A 152 13.26 2.83 18.57
CA ASP A 152 12.11 3.28 19.36
C ASP A 152 12.25 2.81 20.80
N GLU A 153 11.98 3.68 21.77
CA GLU A 153 12.15 3.41 23.21
C GLU A 153 11.29 2.23 23.70
N LYS A 154 10.16 1.98 23.05
CA LYS A 154 9.27 0.86 23.35
C LYS A 154 9.79 -0.49 22.83
N VAL A 155 10.80 -0.48 21.96
CA VAL A 155 11.35 -1.67 21.33
C VAL A 155 12.54 -2.17 22.12
N PRO A 156 12.52 -3.39 22.67
CA PRO A 156 13.67 -3.95 23.40
C PRO A 156 14.86 -4.16 22.44
N ALA A 157 16.05 -4.19 22.97
CA ALA A 157 17.23 -4.57 22.21
C ALA A 157 17.09 -6.04 21.77
N TRP A 158 17.46 -6.36 20.53
CA TRP A 158 17.42 -7.74 20.03
C TRP A 158 18.19 -8.72 20.94
N SER A 159 19.34 -8.29 21.44
CA SER A 159 20.20 -9.10 22.32
C SER A 159 19.59 -9.43 23.68
N THR A 160 18.49 -8.80 24.06
CA THR A 160 17.78 -9.11 25.32
C THR A 160 16.75 -10.22 25.19
N LEU A 161 16.46 -10.66 23.96
CA LEU A 161 15.53 -11.74 23.69
C LEU A 161 16.25 -13.09 23.79
N ASP A 162 15.59 -14.08 24.37
CA ASP A 162 16.04 -15.46 24.30
C ASP A 162 15.90 -16.03 22.86
N LEU A 163 16.53 -17.17 22.64
CA LEU A 163 16.59 -17.79 21.30
C LEU A 163 15.21 -18.13 20.74
N GLU A 164 14.31 -18.60 21.56
CA GLU A 164 12.96 -18.99 21.11
C GLU A 164 12.16 -17.76 20.69
N LYS A 165 12.25 -16.67 21.43
CA LYS A 165 11.63 -15.40 21.04
C LYS A 165 12.27 -14.81 19.79
N GLN A 166 13.58 -14.93 19.62
CA GLN A 166 14.25 -14.51 18.38
C GLN A 166 13.74 -15.31 17.16
N LYS A 167 13.57 -16.61 17.28
CA LYS A 167 12.99 -17.46 16.23
C LYS A 167 11.55 -17.07 15.92
N GLU A 168 10.73 -16.84 16.95
CA GLU A 168 9.36 -16.35 16.77
C GLU A 168 9.34 -15.02 16.01
N MET A 169 10.21 -14.09 16.39
CA MET A 169 10.28 -12.79 15.75
C MET A 169 10.78 -12.88 14.30
N ASP A 170 11.76 -13.77 14.01
CA ASP A 170 12.17 -14.07 12.65
C ASP A 170 10.98 -14.54 11.79
N LEU A 171 10.20 -15.49 12.31
CA LEU A 171 9.02 -16.01 11.62
C LEU A 171 7.96 -14.93 11.36
N ARG A 172 7.69 -14.05 12.33
CA ARG A 172 6.75 -12.92 12.14
C ARG A 172 7.17 -12.03 10.98
N MET A 173 8.46 -11.72 10.88
CA MET A 173 8.97 -10.90 9.78
C MET A 173 9.04 -11.69 8.46
N ALA A 174 9.31 -12.99 8.50
CA ALA A 174 9.28 -13.85 7.32
C ALA A 174 7.88 -13.90 6.69
N VAL A 175 6.83 -14.02 7.50
CA VAL A 175 5.43 -13.97 7.02
C VAL A 175 5.10 -12.62 6.40
N TYR A 176 5.48 -11.52 7.03
CA TYR A 176 5.28 -10.18 6.47
C TYR A 176 6.01 -10.00 5.12
N ALA A 177 7.25 -10.47 5.04
CA ALA A 177 8.03 -10.43 3.81
C ALA A 177 7.39 -11.28 2.69
N ALA A 178 6.86 -12.45 3.04
CA ALA A 178 6.13 -13.32 2.11
C ALA A 178 4.85 -12.66 1.57
N MET A 179 4.14 -11.87 2.39
CA MET A 179 2.98 -11.11 1.92
C MET A 179 3.40 -10.07 0.86
N ILE A 180 4.55 -9.41 1.04
CA ILE A 180 5.09 -8.44 0.07
C ILE A 180 5.58 -9.16 -1.18
N ASP A 181 6.25 -10.31 -1.04
CA ASP A 181 6.68 -11.15 -2.17
C ASP A 181 5.47 -11.58 -3.01
N CYS A 182 4.37 -11.96 -2.38
CA CYS A 182 3.14 -12.29 -3.08
C CYS A 182 2.57 -11.08 -3.86
N ILE A 183 2.64 -9.86 -3.31
CA ILE A 183 2.27 -8.65 -4.07
C ILE A 183 3.17 -8.49 -5.30
N ASP A 184 4.49 -8.64 -5.15
CA ASP A 184 5.45 -8.51 -6.25
C ASP A 184 5.18 -9.52 -7.37
N GLN A 185 4.96 -10.81 -7.02
CA GLN A 185 4.57 -11.85 -7.97
C GLN A 185 3.29 -11.46 -8.73
N ASN A 186 2.30 -10.93 -8.03
CA ASN A 186 1.01 -10.55 -8.61
C ASN A 186 1.12 -9.30 -9.50
N VAL A 187 1.90 -8.31 -9.12
CA VAL A 187 2.26 -7.19 -10.00
C VAL A 187 2.94 -7.71 -11.26
N GLY A 188 3.88 -8.65 -11.12
CA GLY A 188 4.52 -9.32 -12.25
C GLY A 188 3.54 -9.97 -13.22
N LYS A 189 2.51 -10.69 -12.71
CA LYS A 189 1.43 -11.27 -13.54
C LYS A 189 0.67 -10.18 -14.31
N LEU A 190 0.31 -9.07 -13.65
CA LEU A 190 -0.40 -7.96 -14.30
C LEU A 190 0.45 -7.32 -15.40
N LEU A 191 1.73 -7.01 -15.11
CA LEU A 191 2.64 -6.44 -16.10
C LEU A 191 2.84 -7.36 -17.31
N HIS A 192 2.91 -8.69 -17.09
CA HIS A 192 2.98 -9.66 -18.17
C HIS A 192 1.75 -9.56 -19.09
N VAL A 193 0.55 -9.44 -18.52
CA VAL A 193 -0.69 -9.29 -19.30
C VAL A 193 -0.68 -8.00 -20.11
N LEU A 194 -0.26 -6.87 -19.51
CA LEU A 194 -0.18 -5.58 -20.22
C LEU A 194 0.82 -5.64 -21.38
N LYS A 195 1.98 -6.28 -21.18
CA LYS A 195 2.99 -6.50 -22.24
C LYS A 195 2.44 -7.37 -23.38
N LYS A 196 1.78 -8.49 -23.03
CA LYS A 196 1.18 -9.40 -24.02
C LYS A 196 0.07 -8.75 -24.85
N ARG A 197 -0.58 -7.72 -24.30
CA ARG A 197 -1.62 -6.93 -24.98
C ARG A 197 -1.08 -5.67 -25.66
N GLU A 198 0.23 -5.46 -25.67
CA GLU A 198 0.89 -4.27 -26.24
C GLU A 198 0.41 -2.95 -25.60
N GLN A 199 -0.12 -3.00 -24.37
CA GLN A 199 -0.64 -1.85 -23.62
C GLN A 199 0.37 -1.30 -22.60
N PHE A 200 1.45 -2.01 -22.31
CA PHE A 200 2.39 -1.67 -21.23
C PHE A 200 3.06 -0.30 -21.44
N GLU A 201 3.50 -0.01 -22.65
CA GLU A 201 4.21 1.24 -22.96
C GLU A 201 3.31 2.48 -22.75
N ASN A 202 2.01 2.35 -23.03
CA ASN A 202 1.04 3.45 -22.89
C ASN A 202 0.10 3.25 -21.68
N THR A 203 0.56 2.55 -20.65
CA THR A 203 -0.15 2.46 -19.37
C THR A 203 0.65 3.21 -18.30
N MET A 204 0.04 4.22 -17.69
CA MET A 204 0.60 4.88 -16.51
C MET A 204 0.29 4.04 -15.28
N ILE A 205 1.35 3.57 -14.61
CA ILE A 205 1.26 2.75 -13.40
C ILE A 205 1.75 3.57 -12.22
N LEU A 206 0.86 3.79 -11.24
CA LEU A 206 1.20 4.40 -9.96
C LEU A 206 1.26 3.30 -8.91
N PHE A 207 2.37 3.21 -8.20
CA PHE A 207 2.52 2.30 -7.06
C PHE A 207 2.82 3.11 -5.80
N LEU A 208 2.03 2.89 -4.76
CA LEU A 208 2.18 3.60 -3.50
C LEU A 208 1.70 2.76 -2.32
N THR A 209 2.09 3.15 -1.11
CA THR A 209 1.44 2.71 0.12
C THR A 209 0.73 3.90 0.77
N ASP A 210 -0.38 3.62 1.43
CA ASP A 210 -1.26 4.65 2.02
C ASP A 210 -0.69 5.28 3.30
N ASN A 211 0.17 4.54 4.01
CA ASN A 211 0.82 4.99 5.25
C ASN A 211 2.13 4.25 5.50
N GLY A 212 2.86 4.67 6.51
CA GLY A 212 4.04 3.97 6.98
C GLY A 212 3.73 2.63 7.62
N ALA A 213 4.76 1.93 8.07
CA ALA A 213 4.66 0.60 8.68
C ALA A 213 3.66 0.58 9.84
N CYS A 214 2.93 -0.53 10.00
CA CYS A 214 1.90 -0.67 11.03
C CYS A 214 2.49 -1.26 12.32
N ALA A 215 2.47 -0.48 13.41
CA ALA A 215 2.97 -0.88 14.72
C ALA A 215 1.84 -1.18 15.74
N GLU A 216 0.63 -1.40 15.26
CA GLU A 216 -0.52 -1.64 16.12
C GLU A 216 -0.31 -2.89 17.00
N GLY A 217 -0.45 -2.70 18.33
CA GLY A 217 -0.28 -3.76 19.32
C GLY A 217 1.00 -3.65 20.15
N PRO A 218 1.38 -4.73 20.87
CA PRO A 218 2.60 -4.77 21.68
C PRO A 218 3.88 -4.64 20.84
N ALA A 219 4.98 -4.26 21.49
CA ALA A 219 6.27 -4.06 20.81
C ALA A 219 6.75 -5.28 20.00
N LEU A 220 6.54 -6.49 20.51
CA LEU A 220 6.92 -7.75 19.88
C LEU A 220 5.80 -8.42 19.07
N GLY A 221 4.72 -7.67 18.78
CA GLY A 221 3.57 -8.21 18.08
C GLY A 221 2.61 -8.98 18.99
N ARG A 222 1.55 -9.51 18.39
CA ARG A 222 0.53 -10.32 19.06
C ARG A 222 0.01 -11.44 18.16
N GLY A 223 -0.79 -12.31 18.76
CA GLY A 223 -1.38 -13.48 18.08
C GLY A 223 -0.35 -14.59 17.84
N GLU A 224 -0.84 -15.79 17.72
CA GLU A 224 -0.01 -16.97 17.45
C GLU A 224 0.37 -17.00 15.99
N ILE A 225 1.66 -17.06 15.74
CA ILE A 225 2.19 -17.09 14.38
C ILE A 225 2.21 -18.52 13.80
N HIS A 226 2.18 -19.54 14.68
CA HIS A 226 2.20 -20.95 14.29
C HIS A 226 0.89 -21.44 13.63
N ASP A 227 -0.18 -20.67 13.77
CA ASP A 227 -1.50 -20.98 13.19
C ASP A 227 -1.70 -20.45 11.76
N ILE A 228 -0.65 -20.08 11.06
CA ILE A 228 -0.74 -19.62 9.66
C ILE A 228 -1.46 -20.67 8.80
N ASP A 229 -1.16 -21.94 9.00
CA ASP A 229 -1.76 -23.08 8.30
C ASP A 229 -3.20 -23.38 8.69
N LYS A 230 -3.58 -23.08 9.94
CA LYS A 230 -4.90 -23.45 10.46
C LYS A 230 -6.01 -22.49 10.05
N ARG A 231 -5.71 -21.46 9.27
CA ARG A 231 -6.73 -20.47 8.83
C ARG A 231 -7.53 -19.95 10.01
N ASN A 232 -6.88 -19.85 11.19
CA ASN A 232 -7.55 -19.44 12.41
C ASN A 232 -8.09 -18.03 12.23
N LEU A 233 -9.39 -17.96 12.20
CA LEU A 233 -10.19 -16.82 11.85
C LEU A 233 -10.12 -15.68 12.87
N GLU A 234 -9.53 -15.94 14.03
CA GLU A 234 -9.47 -15.01 15.16
C GLU A 234 -8.10 -14.40 15.40
N THR A 235 -7.05 -14.88 14.70
CA THR A 235 -5.70 -14.34 14.90
C THR A 235 -5.58 -12.93 14.34
N ASN A 236 -5.52 -11.96 15.23
CA ASN A 236 -5.08 -10.59 14.91
C ASN A 236 -3.54 -10.51 14.98
N ASN A 237 -2.86 -11.54 14.45
CA ASN A 237 -1.41 -11.63 14.51
C ASN A 237 -0.76 -10.48 13.72
N ASN A 238 0.29 -9.93 14.28
CA ASN A 238 1.08 -8.87 13.65
C ASN A 238 2.54 -8.96 14.12
N TYR A 239 3.41 -8.15 13.52
CA TYR A 239 4.85 -8.19 13.79
C TYR A 239 5.32 -7.15 14.81
N GLY A 240 4.43 -6.29 15.32
CA GLY A 240 4.69 -5.33 16.38
C GLY A 240 5.55 -4.13 15.98
N ALA A 241 5.73 -3.23 16.98
CA ALA A 241 6.48 -2.00 16.79
C ALA A 241 7.97 -2.24 16.45
N ALA A 242 8.54 -3.35 16.89
CA ALA A 242 9.94 -3.68 16.64
C ALA A 242 10.24 -3.81 15.13
N TRP A 243 9.46 -4.61 14.43
CA TRP A 243 9.59 -4.75 12.99
C TRP A 243 9.03 -3.56 12.21
N ALA A 244 8.00 -2.87 12.73
CA ALA A 244 7.54 -1.63 12.13
C ALA A 244 8.62 -0.55 12.15
N ASN A 245 9.40 -0.44 13.23
CA ASN A 245 10.53 0.47 13.33
C ASN A 245 11.64 0.14 12.31
N LEU A 246 11.90 -1.17 12.07
CA LEU A 246 12.80 -1.59 10.99
C LEU A 246 12.20 -1.23 9.61
N SER A 247 10.94 -1.49 9.38
CA SER A 247 10.28 -1.24 8.09
C SER A 247 10.25 0.25 7.73
N SER A 248 10.19 1.13 8.73
CA SER A 248 10.24 2.60 8.55
C SER A 248 11.67 3.17 8.44
N THR A 249 12.72 2.36 8.44
CA THR A 249 14.13 2.83 8.32
C THR A 249 14.31 3.77 7.12
N PRO A 250 15.00 4.91 7.27
CA PRO A 250 15.79 5.38 8.40
C PRO A 250 15.00 6.21 9.43
N PHE A 251 13.72 6.39 9.22
CA PHE A 251 12.88 7.31 9.95
C PHE A 251 12.45 6.77 11.32
N ARG A 252 11.98 7.69 12.16
CA ARG A 252 11.35 7.36 13.44
C ARG A 252 9.85 7.27 13.30
N LEU A 253 9.22 6.50 14.19
CA LEU A 253 7.78 6.26 14.25
C LEU A 253 7.23 5.56 12.99
N TYR A 254 5.90 5.49 12.86
CA TYR A 254 5.20 4.64 11.90
C TYR A 254 3.75 5.11 11.77
N LYS A 255 2.88 4.35 11.12
CA LYS A 255 1.43 4.60 10.99
C LYS A 255 0.84 5.19 12.28
N HIS A 256 -0.14 6.06 12.18
CA HIS A 256 -0.73 6.96 13.17
C HIS A 256 0.05 8.26 13.41
N PHE A 257 1.38 8.26 13.23
CA PHE A 257 2.18 9.46 13.44
C PHE A 257 2.43 10.22 12.14
N THR A 258 2.43 11.54 12.23
CA THR A 258 2.73 12.42 11.09
C THR A 258 4.23 12.65 10.87
N HIS A 259 5.08 12.02 11.68
CA HIS A 259 6.52 11.94 11.47
C HIS A 259 6.85 11.15 10.18
N GLU A 260 8.08 11.27 9.67
CA GLU A 260 8.47 10.66 8.40
C GLU A 260 8.20 9.14 8.34
N GLY A 261 8.41 8.39 9.42
CA GLY A 261 8.11 6.95 9.45
C GLY A 261 6.64 6.59 9.25
N GLY A 262 5.72 7.55 9.49
CA GLY A 262 4.29 7.36 9.25
C GLY A 262 3.81 7.97 7.93
N SER A 263 4.48 9.00 7.42
CA SER A 263 3.99 9.81 6.29
C SER A 263 4.87 9.75 5.03
N ALA A 264 6.18 9.51 5.15
CA ALA A 264 7.08 9.37 3.99
C ALA A 264 7.08 7.92 3.49
N THR A 265 6.18 7.62 2.58
CA THR A 265 5.95 6.28 2.05
C THR A 265 6.50 6.12 0.63
N PRO A 266 6.84 4.89 0.20
CA PRO A 266 7.23 4.64 -1.17
C PRO A 266 6.14 5.05 -2.16
N PHE A 267 6.54 5.80 -3.18
CA PHE A 267 5.70 6.18 -4.31
C PHE A 267 6.53 6.21 -5.58
N PHE A 268 6.04 5.60 -6.64
CA PHE A 268 6.65 5.75 -7.96
C PHE A 268 5.59 5.71 -9.07
N ILE A 269 5.93 6.34 -10.18
CA ILE A 269 5.13 6.34 -11.40
C ILE A 269 5.97 5.73 -12.52
N HIS A 270 5.39 4.78 -13.24
CA HIS A 270 5.98 4.18 -14.42
C HIS A 270 5.06 4.40 -15.61
N TRP A 271 5.56 5.07 -16.64
CA TRP A 271 4.82 5.32 -17.89
C TRP A 271 5.80 5.59 -19.04
N PRO A 272 6.26 4.55 -19.74
CA PRO A 272 7.30 4.67 -20.76
C PRO A 272 6.98 5.70 -21.84
N SER A 273 5.74 5.72 -22.36
CA SER A 273 5.33 6.70 -23.40
C SER A 273 5.16 8.13 -22.89
N GLY A 274 5.02 8.36 -21.59
CA GLY A 274 4.69 9.67 -21.04
C GLY A 274 5.78 10.31 -20.17
N ILE A 275 6.73 9.51 -19.65
CA ILE A 275 7.78 9.97 -18.76
C ILE A 275 9.13 9.88 -19.47
N LYS A 276 9.83 11.02 -19.58
CA LYS A 276 11.20 11.03 -20.11
C LYS A 276 12.15 10.32 -19.13
N PRO A 277 13.04 9.45 -19.62
CA PRO A 277 14.03 8.79 -18.75
C PRO A 277 14.83 9.79 -17.92
N GLN A 278 14.91 9.55 -16.61
CA GLN A 278 15.66 10.37 -15.68
C GLN A 278 16.80 9.55 -15.08
N LYS A 279 17.99 10.17 -14.95
CA LYS A 279 19.17 9.48 -14.41
C LYS A 279 19.17 9.41 -12.88
N ASN A 280 18.44 10.31 -12.23
CA ASN A 280 18.48 10.49 -10.78
C ASN A 280 17.08 10.35 -10.17
N TRP A 281 17.05 10.11 -8.87
CA TRP A 281 15.82 10.17 -8.09
C TRP A 281 15.19 11.56 -8.17
N TYR A 282 13.88 11.60 -8.39
CA TYR A 282 13.11 12.83 -8.33
C TYR A 282 12.87 13.21 -6.86
N ARG A 283 13.20 14.44 -6.48
CA ARG A 283 13.28 14.83 -5.07
C ARG A 283 12.23 15.83 -4.58
N SER A 284 11.39 16.34 -5.48
CA SER A 284 10.30 17.22 -5.03
C SER A 284 9.29 16.42 -4.23
N GLN A 285 8.80 17.03 -3.17
CA GLN A 285 7.82 16.42 -2.28
C GLN A 285 6.44 16.33 -2.95
N ALA A 286 5.76 15.21 -2.76
CA ALA A 286 4.41 14.96 -3.23
C ALA A 286 3.51 14.48 -2.07
N GLN A 287 2.21 14.67 -2.23
CA GLN A 287 1.19 14.15 -1.33
C GLN A 287 0.18 13.30 -2.12
N LEU A 288 -0.54 12.43 -1.44
CA LEU A 288 -1.58 11.60 -2.06
C LEU A 288 -2.65 12.44 -2.79
N ILE A 289 -2.96 13.63 -2.26
CA ILE A 289 -3.92 14.56 -2.89
C ILE A 289 -3.47 15.09 -4.26
N ASP A 290 -2.21 14.91 -4.64
CA ASP A 290 -1.66 15.31 -5.94
C ASP A 290 -1.95 14.30 -7.04
N VAL A 291 -2.29 13.06 -6.67
CA VAL A 291 -2.60 12.00 -7.64
C VAL A 291 -3.82 12.37 -8.48
N PHE A 292 -4.89 12.86 -7.86
CA PHE A 292 -6.12 13.17 -8.57
C PHE A 292 -5.97 14.29 -9.60
N PRO A 293 -5.41 15.49 -9.29
CA PRO A 293 -5.16 16.51 -10.30
C PRO A 293 -4.19 16.02 -11.40
N THR A 294 -3.23 15.15 -11.07
CA THR A 294 -2.35 14.53 -12.08
C THR A 294 -3.13 13.67 -13.06
N LEU A 295 -4.02 12.82 -12.56
CA LEU A 295 -4.87 11.98 -13.40
C LEU A 295 -5.79 12.82 -14.31
N LEU A 296 -6.40 13.88 -13.77
CA LEU A 296 -7.22 14.78 -14.55
C LEU A 296 -6.44 15.43 -15.69
N GLU A 297 -5.24 15.95 -15.42
CA GLU A 297 -4.40 16.58 -16.44
C GLU A 297 -3.97 15.57 -17.51
N VAL A 298 -3.48 14.38 -17.11
CA VAL A 298 -3.05 13.34 -18.05
C VAL A 298 -4.20 12.87 -18.93
N CYS A 299 -5.41 12.80 -18.39
CA CYS A 299 -6.61 12.42 -19.14
C CYS A 299 -7.25 13.59 -19.91
N GLY A 300 -6.71 14.81 -19.84
CA GLY A 300 -7.27 15.99 -20.50
C GLY A 300 -8.63 16.41 -19.95
N VAL A 301 -8.89 16.21 -18.66
CA VAL A 301 -10.19 16.43 -18.03
C VAL A 301 -10.14 17.65 -17.12
N LYS A 302 -11.04 18.58 -17.32
CA LYS A 302 -11.22 19.69 -16.37
C LYS A 302 -11.98 19.23 -15.14
N TYR A 303 -11.49 19.62 -13.97
CA TYR A 303 -12.24 19.45 -12.72
C TYR A 303 -13.50 20.33 -12.79
N PRO A 304 -14.70 19.77 -12.57
CA PRO A 304 -15.92 20.55 -12.65
C PRO A 304 -16.09 21.46 -11.43
N GLU A 305 -16.74 22.61 -11.60
CA GLU A 305 -17.07 23.53 -10.49
C GLU A 305 -18.20 22.98 -9.62
N SER A 306 -19.09 22.17 -10.22
CA SER A 306 -20.21 21.54 -9.54
C SER A 306 -20.44 20.13 -10.06
N PHE A 307 -21.02 19.29 -9.23
CA PHE A 307 -21.50 17.97 -9.60
C PHE A 307 -22.93 17.79 -9.07
N GLU A 308 -23.85 17.46 -9.95
CA GLU A 308 -25.30 17.60 -9.69
C GLU A 308 -25.59 19.04 -9.21
N ASP A 309 -26.35 19.25 -8.18
CA ASP A 309 -26.68 20.57 -7.62
C ASP A 309 -25.69 21.06 -6.53
N ARG A 310 -24.51 20.42 -6.41
CA ARG A 310 -23.54 20.70 -5.34
C ARG A 310 -22.29 21.38 -5.91
N LYS A 311 -21.94 22.53 -5.35
CA LYS A 311 -20.64 23.16 -5.60
C LYS A 311 -19.51 22.27 -5.04
N LEU A 312 -18.52 21.98 -5.86
CA LEU A 312 -17.36 21.18 -5.45
C LEU A 312 -16.31 22.06 -4.76
N SER A 313 -15.62 21.49 -3.78
CA SER A 313 -14.46 22.12 -3.18
C SER A 313 -13.31 22.17 -4.19
N PRO A 314 -12.54 23.25 -4.25
CA PRO A 314 -11.36 23.32 -5.12
C PRO A 314 -10.36 22.20 -4.79
N LEU A 315 -9.64 21.74 -5.81
CA LEU A 315 -8.53 20.81 -5.62
C LEU A 315 -7.44 21.46 -4.75
N ARG A 316 -6.96 20.73 -3.76
CA ARG A 316 -5.88 21.19 -2.86
C ARG A 316 -4.51 20.68 -3.31
N GLY A 317 -4.47 19.57 -4.03
CA GLY A 317 -3.26 19.01 -4.62
C GLY A 317 -2.83 19.76 -5.88
N ILE A 318 -1.61 19.49 -6.31
CA ILE A 318 -1.05 19.98 -7.59
C ILE A 318 -0.82 18.80 -8.52
N SER A 319 -0.74 19.04 -9.82
CA SER A 319 -0.35 17.98 -10.75
C SER A 319 1.13 17.63 -10.61
N LEU A 320 1.43 16.36 -10.70
CA LEU A 320 2.79 15.81 -10.73
C LEU A 320 3.39 15.79 -12.16
N SER A 321 2.64 16.17 -13.19
CA SER A 321 3.07 16.10 -14.59
C SER A 321 4.38 16.86 -14.89
N PRO A 322 4.75 17.97 -14.21
CA PRO A 322 6.05 18.59 -14.40
C PRO A 322 7.22 17.65 -14.09
N SER A 323 7.04 16.71 -13.14
CA SER A 323 8.06 15.71 -12.81
C SER A 323 8.34 14.73 -13.96
N PHE A 324 7.38 14.50 -14.86
CA PHE A 324 7.52 13.58 -15.99
C PHE A 324 8.59 14.03 -17.01
N VAL A 325 8.92 15.31 -16.98
CA VAL A 325 9.98 15.90 -17.78
C VAL A 325 11.14 16.46 -16.94
N GLY A 326 11.21 16.07 -15.66
CA GLY A 326 12.28 16.44 -14.73
C GLY A 326 12.19 17.88 -14.20
N LYS A 327 11.06 18.56 -14.36
CA LYS A 327 10.86 19.91 -13.80
C LYS A 327 10.46 19.82 -12.32
N PRO A 328 10.85 20.80 -11.48
CA PRO A 328 10.42 20.85 -10.08
C PRO A 328 8.90 21.00 -9.96
N LEU A 329 8.34 20.52 -8.84
CA LEU A 329 6.97 20.82 -8.45
C LEU A 329 6.94 22.13 -7.69
N GLU A 330 6.16 23.08 -8.18
CA GLU A 330 5.99 24.37 -7.53
C GLU A 330 4.71 24.37 -6.69
N ARG A 331 4.85 24.65 -5.40
CA ARG A 331 3.73 24.79 -4.47
C ARG A 331 3.65 26.20 -3.94
N SER A 332 2.50 26.81 -4.10
CA SER A 332 2.21 28.15 -3.58
C SER A 332 1.84 28.15 -2.08
N LYS A 333 1.63 26.97 -1.49
CA LYS A 333 1.23 26.81 -0.09
C LYS A 333 1.98 25.65 0.56
N PRO A 334 2.28 25.73 1.86
CA PRO A 334 2.81 24.59 2.60
C PRO A 334 1.91 23.36 2.51
N MET A 335 2.51 22.18 2.59
CA MET A 335 1.78 20.92 2.77
C MET A 335 1.51 20.72 4.25
N PHE A 336 0.33 20.26 4.59
CA PHE A 336 -0.02 19.93 5.98
C PHE A 336 -0.95 18.73 6.06
N SER A 337 -0.94 18.07 7.18
CA SER A 337 -1.86 17.00 7.52
C SER A 337 -2.05 16.93 9.02
N GLU A 338 -3.23 16.50 9.44
CA GLU A 338 -3.57 16.17 10.82
C GLU A 338 -4.19 14.78 10.83
N HIS A 339 -3.81 13.96 11.80
CA HIS A 339 -4.36 12.63 12.01
C HIS A 339 -4.21 12.22 13.48
N GLU A 340 -5.32 11.87 14.12
CA GLU A 340 -5.34 11.38 15.51
C GLU A 340 -4.54 12.26 16.49
N ASN A 341 -4.78 13.57 16.45
CA ASN A 341 -4.06 14.57 17.26
C ASN A 341 -2.54 14.63 16.97
N ASN A 342 -2.10 14.16 15.82
CA ASN A 342 -0.76 14.39 15.33
C ASN A 342 -0.85 15.27 14.09
N ALA A 343 0.03 16.25 13.96
CA ALA A 343 0.00 17.15 12.83
C ALA A 343 1.40 17.35 12.22
N PHE A 344 1.46 17.69 10.93
CA PHE A 344 2.67 18.22 10.34
C PHE A 344 2.36 19.41 9.42
N MET A 345 3.35 20.25 9.24
CA MET A 345 3.43 21.24 8.18
C MET A 345 4.80 21.15 7.52
N ILE A 346 4.83 21.16 6.18
CA ILE A 346 6.07 21.18 5.39
C ILE A 346 6.07 22.46 4.55
N ASP A 347 7.11 23.26 4.71
CA ASP A 347 7.38 24.45 3.90
C ASP A 347 8.80 24.40 3.37
N GLY A 348 8.94 24.25 2.06
CA GLY A 348 10.22 24.00 1.41
C GLY A 348 10.93 22.78 2.00
N LYS A 349 12.10 22.99 2.59
CA LYS A 349 12.92 21.93 3.23
C LYS A 349 12.61 21.67 4.70
N TRP A 350 11.72 22.45 5.30
CA TRP A 350 11.41 22.36 6.71
C TRP A 350 10.13 21.57 6.96
N LYS A 351 10.16 20.69 7.92
CA LYS A 351 8.99 19.98 8.42
C LYS A 351 8.84 20.20 9.91
N LEU A 352 7.73 20.82 10.30
CA LEU A 352 7.28 20.90 11.69
C LEU A 352 6.34 19.74 11.97
N VAL A 353 6.53 19.05 13.07
CA VAL A 353 5.69 17.92 13.52
C VAL A 353 5.21 18.16 14.93
N GLY A 354 3.92 18.02 15.15
CA GLY A 354 3.28 17.96 16.45
C GLY A 354 2.82 16.54 16.78
N LYS A 355 2.90 16.18 18.06
CA LYS A 355 2.41 14.90 18.60
C LYS A 355 1.51 15.16 19.78
N GLY A 356 0.25 14.69 19.72
CA GLY A 356 -0.72 14.90 20.77
C GLY A 356 -1.17 16.37 20.87
N VAL A 357 -1.35 17.03 19.72
CA VAL A 357 -1.78 18.44 19.62
C VAL A 357 -3.30 18.56 19.61
#